data_76cf7bcaf9ed4e19e08ce7310a848569
#
_entry.id   76cf7bcaf9ed4e19e08ce7310a848569
#
_cell.length_a   1.000
_cell.length_b   1.000
_cell.length_c   1.000
_cell.angle_alpha   90.00
_cell.angle_beta   90.00
_cell.angle_gamma   90.00
#
_symmetry.space_group_name_H-M   'P 1'
#
loop_
_entity.id
_entity.type
_entity.pdbx_description
1 polymer ?
#
loop_
_entity_poly.entity_id
_entity_poly.type
_entity_poly.pdbx_seq_one_letter_code
_entity_poly.pdbx_strand_id
1 'polypeptide(L)'
;RGTLHVYDFKEQKKDTIVSGIDGFTLSRDTKTLAYRAGPKLRVVKAGEKPDEAAGKEGPSRKSGWIDLGRIRASVDPRAEWRQMYREAWRLQREYFWTEDMSAVDWDRVYERYLPLLGRIGCRSEFSDLMWEMQGELGTSHAYEMGGDYPAGPNYPQGFLGADLGHDAEAGGY
;
A
#
# COMPACT_ATOMS: atom_id res chain seq x y z
N ARG A 1 -12.17 -6.03 9.75
CA ARG A 1 -11.76 -5.61 11.11
C ARG A 1 -12.08 -6.68 12.11
N GLY A 2 -11.13 -7.02 12.99
CA GLY A 2 -11.19 -8.11 13.94
C GLY A 2 -11.34 -7.64 15.39
N THR A 3 -11.47 -8.64 16.27
CA THR A 3 -11.46 -8.43 17.73
C THR A 3 -10.31 -9.23 18.31
N LEU A 4 -9.48 -8.57 19.13
CA LEU A 4 -8.37 -9.18 19.83
C LEU A 4 -8.83 -9.66 21.20
N HIS A 5 -8.52 -10.90 21.49
CA HIS A 5 -8.79 -11.52 22.78
C HIS A 5 -7.48 -11.96 23.44
N VAL A 6 -7.48 -12.00 24.77
CA VAL A 6 -6.50 -12.71 25.57
C VAL A 6 -7.18 -13.93 26.19
N TYR A 7 -6.46 -15.03 26.28
CA TYR A 7 -6.91 -16.22 26.99
C TYR A 7 -5.94 -16.54 28.12
N ASP A 8 -6.47 -16.62 29.34
CA ASP A 8 -5.74 -17.06 30.51
C ASP A 8 -5.93 -18.56 30.69
N PHE A 9 -4.87 -19.33 30.50
CA PHE A 9 -4.91 -20.79 30.61
C PHE A 9 -5.09 -21.28 32.05
N LYS A 10 -4.68 -20.50 33.06
CA LYS A 10 -4.82 -20.86 34.46
C LYS A 10 -6.26 -20.64 34.92
N GLU A 11 -6.83 -19.52 34.60
CA GLU A 11 -8.22 -19.16 34.94
C GLU A 11 -9.22 -19.73 33.94
N GLN A 12 -8.75 -20.33 32.83
CA GLN A 12 -9.55 -20.82 31.69
C GLN A 12 -10.55 -19.78 31.18
N LYS A 13 -10.11 -18.53 31.14
CA LYS A 13 -10.96 -17.39 30.82
C LYS A 13 -10.47 -16.63 29.58
N LYS A 14 -11.44 -16.26 28.76
CA LYS A 14 -11.23 -15.40 27.60
C LYS A 14 -11.74 -14.00 27.88
N ASP A 15 -10.88 -13.01 27.68
CA ASP A 15 -11.26 -11.60 27.80
C ASP A 15 -11.02 -10.87 26.45
N THR A 16 -11.91 -9.94 26.13
CA THR A 16 -11.74 -9.06 24.96
C THR A 16 -10.85 -7.90 25.33
N ILE A 17 -9.78 -7.68 24.55
CA ILE A 17 -8.84 -6.57 24.73
C ILE A 17 -9.31 -5.36 23.93
N VAL A 18 -9.54 -5.52 22.64
CA VAL A 18 -9.93 -4.44 21.74
C VAL A 18 -10.65 -4.98 20.51
N SER A 19 -11.62 -4.23 20.01
CA SER A 19 -12.36 -4.56 18.78
C SER A 19 -12.10 -3.52 17.69
N GLY A 20 -12.40 -3.87 16.44
CA GLY A 20 -12.31 -2.97 15.30
C GLY A 20 -10.87 -2.74 14.80
N ILE A 21 -9.98 -3.70 15.02
CA ILE A 21 -8.58 -3.63 14.58
C ILE A 21 -8.37 -4.39 13.27
N ASP A 22 -7.33 -3.99 12.53
CA ASP A 22 -6.95 -4.61 11.26
C ASP A 22 -5.73 -5.53 11.41
N GLY A 23 -4.97 -5.40 12.50
CA GLY A 23 -3.84 -6.26 12.81
C GLY A 23 -3.17 -5.84 14.11
N PHE A 24 -2.34 -6.72 14.65
CA PHE A 24 -1.59 -6.48 15.87
C PHE A 24 -0.25 -7.20 15.86
N THR A 25 0.65 -6.74 16.73
CA THR A 25 1.92 -7.40 17.03
C THR A 25 2.28 -7.21 18.49
N LEU A 26 3.05 -8.14 19.05
CA LEU A 26 3.62 -8.04 20.39
C LEU A 26 5.11 -7.73 20.29
N SER A 27 5.62 -6.97 21.26
CA SER A 27 7.06 -6.81 21.44
C SER A 27 7.72 -8.17 21.78
N ARG A 28 9.01 -8.27 21.54
CA ARG A 28 9.77 -9.50 21.81
C ARG A 28 9.66 -9.99 23.27
N ASP A 29 9.54 -9.06 24.22
CA ASP A 29 9.38 -9.36 25.64
C ASP A 29 7.92 -9.59 26.05
N THR A 30 6.98 -9.57 25.07
CA THR A 30 5.54 -9.76 25.23
C THR A 30 4.82 -8.76 26.15
N LYS A 31 5.49 -7.67 26.54
CA LYS A 31 4.92 -6.67 27.47
C LYS A 31 4.17 -5.53 26.77
N THR A 32 4.44 -5.34 25.50
CA THR A 32 3.85 -4.25 24.72
C THR A 32 3.06 -4.81 23.54
N LEU A 33 1.87 -4.27 23.36
CA LEU A 33 0.99 -4.57 22.24
C LEU A 33 0.91 -3.35 21.32
N ALA A 34 1.22 -3.53 20.04
CA ALA A 34 0.93 -2.55 19.02
C ALA A 34 -0.21 -3.08 18.14
N TYR A 35 -1.20 -2.23 17.82
CA TYR A 35 -2.28 -2.60 16.92
C TYR A 35 -2.67 -1.46 16.00
N ARG A 36 -3.17 -1.82 14.82
CA ARG A 36 -3.66 -0.90 13.81
C ARG A 36 -5.19 -0.90 13.79
N ALA A 37 -5.78 0.29 13.76
CA ALA A 37 -7.21 0.52 13.62
C ALA A 37 -7.44 1.56 12.50
N GLY A 38 -7.72 1.09 11.28
CA GLY A 38 -7.69 1.92 10.08
C GLY A 38 -6.30 2.53 9.85
N PRO A 39 -6.20 3.84 9.62
CA PRO A 39 -4.90 4.51 9.42
C PRO A 39 -4.13 4.79 10.72
N LYS A 40 -4.70 4.46 11.89
CA LYS A 40 -4.12 4.79 13.20
C LYS A 40 -3.35 3.61 13.77
N LEU A 41 -2.23 3.89 14.44
CA LEU A 41 -1.42 2.94 15.18
C LEU A 41 -1.46 3.27 16.68
N ARG A 42 -1.77 2.29 17.51
CA ARG A 42 -1.77 2.44 18.96
C ARG A 42 -0.82 1.45 19.62
N VAL A 43 -0.08 1.92 20.61
CA VAL A 43 0.85 1.11 21.40
C VAL A 43 0.42 1.17 22.87
N VAL A 44 0.17 0.02 23.46
CA VAL A 44 -0.36 -0.13 24.81
C VAL A 44 0.30 -1.30 25.54
N LYS A 45 0.03 -1.47 26.82
CA LYS A 45 0.49 -2.62 27.58
C LYS A 45 -0.22 -3.89 27.10
N ALA A 46 0.52 -4.97 26.93
CA ALA A 46 -0.04 -6.26 26.49
C ALA A 46 -0.83 -6.92 27.61
N GLY A 47 -1.90 -7.62 27.25
CA GLY A 47 -2.75 -8.37 28.19
C GLY A 47 -3.77 -7.54 28.97
N GLU A 48 -3.73 -6.22 28.87
CA GLU A 48 -4.67 -5.32 29.55
C GLU A 48 -5.56 -4.58 28.54
N LYS A 49 -6.79 -4.28 28.97
CA LYS A 49 -7.68 -3.43 28.17
C LYS A 49 -7.12 -2.03 28.09
N PRO A 50 -6.94 -1.45 26.90
CA PRO A 50 -6.53 -0.07 26.76
C PRO A 50 -7.55 0.88 27.42
N ASP A 51 -7.05 1.94 28.05
CA ASP A 51 -7.90 3.01 28.56
C ASP A 51 -8.72 3.65 27.43
N GLU A 52 -10.04 3.50 27.49
CA GLU A 52 -10.96 4.02 26.48
C GLU A 52 -11.07 5.55 26.54
N ALA A 53 -10.99 6.13 27.74
CA ALA A 53 -11.05 7.58 27.90
C ALA A 53 -9.81 8.23 27.28
N ALA A 54 -8.62 7.72 27.62
CA ALA A 54 -7.38 8.14 26.99
C ALA A 54 -7.36 7.85 25.47
N GLY A 55 -8.02 6.78 25.03
CA GLY A 55 -8.15 6.44 23.62
C GLY A 55 -8.92 7.44 22.77
N LYS A 56 -9.74 8.30 23.38
CA LYS A 56 -10.44 9.40 22.71
C LYS A 56 -9.59 10.66 22.57
N GLU A 57 -8.49 10.74 23.30
CA GLU A 57 -7.53 11.83 23.20
C GLU A 57 -6.71 11.71 21.91
N GLY A 58 -6.07 12.80 21.50
CA GLY A 58 -5.13 12.80 20.39
C GLY A 58 -3.86 11.97 20.66
N PRO A 59 -2.93 11.92 19.72
CA PRO A 59 -1.66 11.21 19.87
C PRO A 59 -0.88 11.70 21.08
N SER A 60 -0.57 10.82 22.02
CA SER A 60 0.20 11.11 23.23
C SER A 60 0.71 9.82 23.88
N ARG A 61 1.68 9.95 24.77
CA ARG A 61 2.17 8.80 25.55
C ARG A 61 1.06 8.17 26.43
N LYS A 62 0.12 8.97 26.93
CA LYS A 62 -1.00 8.53 27.75
C LYS A 62 -2.03 7.76 26.93
N SER A 63 -2.42 8.29 25.77
CA SER A 63 -3.39 7.66 24.89
C SER A 63 -2.82 6.41 24.17
N GLY A 64 -1.50 6.36 24.01
CA GLY A 64 -0.80 5.33 23.26
C GLY A 64 -0.91 5.48 21.72
N TRP A 65 -1.69 6.44 21.23
CA TRP A 65 -1.75 6.73 19.81
C TRP A 65 -0.47 7.36 19.30
N ILE A 66 0.02 6.86 18.18
CA ILE A 66 1.21 7.37 17.51
C ILE A 66 0.81 8.44 16.50
N ASP A 67 1.45 9.60 16.56
CA ASP A 67 1.30 10.64 15.55
C ASP A 67 2.15 10.31 14.32
N LEU A 68 1.57 9.57 13.40
CA LEU A 68 2.22 9.23 12.13
C LEU A 68 2.35 10.46 11.22
N GLY A 69 1.49 11.46 11.39
CA GLY A 69 1.50 12.68 10.58
C GLY A 69 2.73 13.58 10.82
N ARG A 70 3.44 13.43 11.92
CA ARG A 70 4.68 14.17 12.20
C ARG A 70 5.92 13.59 11.53
N ILE A 71 5.82 12.35 11.01
CA ILE A 71 6.95 11.71 10.33
C ILE A 71 7.14 12.42 8.98
N ARG A 72 8.36 12.89 8.74
CA ARG A 72 8.75 13.52 7.48
C ARG A 72 10.05 12.87 7.01
N ALA A 73 10.14 12.61 5.72
CA ALA A 73 11.35 12.19 5.05
C ALA A 73 11.59 13.12 3.86
N SER A 74 12.85 13.45 3.63
CA SER A 74 13.23 14.12 2.40
C SER A 74 13.43 13.08 1.31
N VAL A 75 12.79 13.27 0.18
CA VAL A 75 12.84 12.34 -0.95
C VAL A 75 13.34 13.07 -2.19
N ASP A 76 14.28 12.45 -2.90
CA ASP A 76 14.63 12.79 -4.27
C ASP A 76 13.87 11.82 -5.20
N PRO A 77 12.81 12.26 -5.89
CA PRO A 77 11.99 11.35 -6.69
C PRO A 77 12.78 10.61 -7.77
N ARG A 78 13.75 11.25 -8.40
CA ARG A 78 14.54 10.62 -9.46
C ARG A 78 15.46 9.52 -8.92
N ALA A 79 16.08 9.75 -7.78
CA ALA A 79 16.91 8.75 -7.11
C ALA A 79 16.04 7.58 -6.61
N GLU A 80 14.87 7.89 -6.05
CA GLU A 80 13.89 6.91 -5.57
C GLU A 80 13.36 6.03 -6.72
N TRP A 81 12.92 6.62 -7.84
CA TRP A 81 12.44 5.87 -9.00
C TRP A 81 13.51 4.95 -9.59
N ARG A 82 14.77 5.37 -9.59
CA ARG A 82 15.89 4.53 -10.00
C ARG A 82 16.04 3.30 -9.10
N GLN A 83 15.93 3.51 -7.79
CA GLN A 83 15.95 2.41 -6.81
C GLN A 83 14.72 1.51 -6.99
N MET A 84 13.53 2.08 -7.09
CA MET A 84 12.28 1.34 -7.27
C MET A 84 12.30 0.47 -8.54
N TYR A 85 12.80 1.01 -9.65
CA TYR A 85 12.97 0.28 -10.90
C TYR A 85 13.89 -0.94 -10.73
N ARG A 86 15.06 -0.73 -10.11
CA ARG A 86 16.00 -1.80 -9.82
C ARG A 86 15.40 -2.87 -8.91
N GLU A 87 14.71 -2.45 -7.86
CA GLU A 87 14.07 -3.37 -6.91
C GLU A 87 12.93 -4.17 -7.56
N ALA A 88 12.13 -3.55 -8.41
CA ALA A 88 11.08 -4.25 -9.13
C ALA A 88 11.66 -5.31 -10.07
N TRP A 89 12.71 -4.97 -10.84
CA TRP A 89 13.42 -5.93 -11.67
C TRP A 89 14.01 -7.09 -10.83
N ARG A 90 14.68 -6.77 -9.71
CA ARG A 90 15.27 -7.74 -8.80
C ARG A 90 14.23 -8.69 -8.19
N LEU A 91 13.12 -8.14 -7.70
CA LEU A 91 12.04 -8.92 -7.08
C LEU A 91 11.39 -9.87 -8.09
N GLN A 92 11.15 -9.43 -9.32
CA GLN A 92 10.65 -10.31 -10.37
C GLN A 92 11.63 -11.45 -10.63
N ARG A 93 12.92 -11.17 -10.74
CA ARG A 93 13.96 -12.20 -10.94
C ARG A 93 14.03 -13.21 -9.80
N GLU A 94 14.00 -12.75 -8.53
CA GLU A 94 14.16 -13.58 -7.36
C GLU A 94 12.94 -14.44 -7.04
N TYR A 95 11.73 -13.97 -7.41
CA TYR A 95 10.49 -14.62 -7.07
C TYR A 95 9.70 -15.16 -8.27
N PHE A 96 10.30 -15.11 -9.46
CA PHE A 96 9.67 -15.71 -10.62
C PHE A 96 9.55 -17.23 -10.45
N TRP A 97 8.51 -17.83 -11.00
CA TRP A 97 8.18 -19.24 -10.80
C TRP A 97 9.16 -20.24 -11.46
N THR A 98 10.01 -19.79 -12.42
CA THR A 98 11.10 -20.55 -13.01
C THR A 98 12.41 -19.76 -12.94
N GLU A 99 13.54 -20.45 -12.71
CA GLU A 99 14.86 -19.83 -12.60
C GLU A 99 15.33 -19.17 -13.92
N ASP A 100 14.92 -19.71 -15.05
CA ASP A 100 15.26 -19.23 -16.39
C ASP A 100 14.36 -18.08 -16.87
N MET A 101 13.49 -17.53 -16.02
CA MET A 101 12.52 -16.47 -16.35
C MET A 101 11.64 -16.83 -17.57
N SER A 102 11.34 -18.13 -17.79
CA SER A 102 10.63 -18.65 -18.97
C SER A 102 11.30 -18.25 -20.31
N ALA A 103 12.62 -18.32 -20.34
CA ALA A 103 13.49 -17.94 -21.46
C ALA A 103 13.46 -16.44 -21.83
N VAL A 104 12.96 -15.58 -20.94
CA VAL A 104 13.05 -14.12 -21.10
C VAL A 104 14.45 -13.65 -20.66
N ASP A 105 15.16 -12.95 -21.54
CA ASP A 105 16.43 -12.29 -21.19
C ASP A 105 16.11 -11.05 -20.30
N TRP A 106 15.97 -11.32 -19.00
CA TRP A 106 15.52 -10.32 -18.03
C TRP A 106 16.55 -9.21 -17.77
N ASP A 107 17.84 -9.51 -17.95
CA ASP A 107 18.92 -8.50 -17.89
C ASP A 107 18.80 -7.53 -19.06
N ARG A 108 18.54 -8.06 -20.28
CA ARG A 108 18.29 -7.22 -21.46
C ARG A 108 17.04 -6.36 -21.33
N VAL A 109 15.99 -6.87 -20.69
CA VAL A 109 14.79 -6.07 -20.38
C VAL A 109 15.16 -4.90 -19.47
N TYR A 110 15.94 -5.14 -18.40
CA TYR A 110 16.41 -4.08 -17.54
C TYR A 110 17.16 -2.98 -18.30
N GLU A 111 18.11 -3.36 -19.14
CA GLU A 111 18.92 -2.42 -19.92
C GLU A 111 18.10 -1.63 -20.94
N ARG A 112 17.06 -2.24 -21.51
CA ARG A 112 16.17 -1.61 -22.50
C ARG A 112 15.41 -0.44 -21.90
N TYR A 113 14.85 -0.59 -20.71
CA TYR A 113 14.00 0.40 -20.08
C TYR A 113 14.75 1.40 -19.18
N LEU A 114 15.95 1.05 -18.70
CA LEU A 114 16.76 1.90 -17.81
C LEU A 114 16.98 3.33 -18.33
N PRO A 115 17.27 3.57 -19.60
CA PRO A 115 17.48 4.94 -20.11
C PRO A 115 16.22 5.82 -20.02
N LEU A 116 15.03 5.22 -20.00
CA LEU A 116 13.77 5.96 -19.95
C LEU A 116 13.55 6.62 -18.59
N LEU A 117 14.14 6.11 -17.51
CA LEU A 117 14.07 6.72 -16.18
C LEU A 117 14.52 8.19 -16.15
N GLY A 118 15.48 8.55 -16.99
CA GLY A 118 15.95 9.93 -17.10
C GLY A 118 14.92 10.90 -17.72
N ARG A 119 13.88 10.37 -18.37
CA ARG A 119 12.84 11.16 -19.06
C ARG A 119 11.56 11.29 -18.24
N ILE A 120 11.42 10.50 -17.18
CA ILE A 120 10.23 10.48 -16.32
C ILE A 120 10.15 11.78 -15.53
N GLY A 121 9.02 12.46 -15.62
CA GLY A 121 8.72 13.70 -14.92
C GLY A 121 7.74 13.57 -13.75
N CYS A 122 6.98 12.47 -13.70
CA CYS A 122 5.98 12.25 -12.65
C CYS A 122 5.81 10.76 -12.30
N ARG A 123 5.11 10.49 -11.19
CA ARG A 123 4.91 9.13 -10.68
C ARG A 123 4.06 8.26 -11.62
N SER A 124 3.10 8.83 -12.33
CA SER A 124 2.28 8.08 -13.30
C SER A 124 3.11 7.57 -14.47
N GLU A 125 3.98 8.39 -15.03
CA GLU A 125 4.91 7.94 -16.08
C GLU A 125 5.87 6.86 -15.60
N PHE A 126 6.27 6.91 -14.33
CA PHE A 126 7.04 5.82 -13.72
C PHE A 126 6.23 4.52 -13.65
N SER A 127 4.95 4.58 -13.28
CA SER A 127 4.07 3.41 -13.28
C SER A 127 3.90 2.84 -14.68
N ASP A 128 3.70 3.67 -15.68
CA ASP A 128 3.61 3.23 -17.08
C ASP A 128 4.89 2.46 -17.48
N LEU A 129 6.06 2.99 -17.13
CA LEU A 129 7.34 2.31 -17.37
C LEU A 129 7.43 0.96 -16.65
N MET A 130 6.91 0.88 -15.43
CA MET A 130 6.88 -0.36 -14.65
C MET A 130 5.97 -1.41 -15.30
N TRP A 131 4.80 -0.99 -15.80
CA TRP A 131 3.88 -1.87 -16.50
C TRP A 131 4.49 -2.39 -17.81
N GLU A 132 5.16 -1.54 -18.59
CA GLU A 132 5.86 -1.94 -19.81
C GLU A 132 6.96 -2.96 -19.52
N MET A 133 7.82 -2.69 -18.53
CA MET A 133 8.89 -3.63 -18.13
C MET A 133 8.31 -4.98 -17.68
N GLN A 134 7.27 -4.98 -16.87
CA GLN A 134 6.64 -6.22 -16.39
C GLN A 134 5.92 -6.98 -17.50
N GLY A 135 5.39 -6.27 -18.48
CA GLY A 135 4.75 -6.85 -19.66
C GLY A 135 5.67 -7.78 -20.47
N GLU A 136 6.98 -7.52 -20.45
CA GLU A 136 7.99 -8.36 -21.12
C GLU A 136 8.08 -9.79 -20.54
N LEU A 137 7.57 -10.01 -19.31
CA LEU A 137 7.51 -11.35 -18.73
C LEU A 137 6.51 -12.29 -19.43
N GLY A 138 5.58 -11.74 -20.21
CA GLY A 138 4.57 -12.53 -20.92
C GLY A 138 3.68 -13.38 -20.03
N THR A 139 3.57 -13.03 -18.75
CA THR A 139 2.76 -13.76 -17.75
C THR A 139 1.71 -12.84 -17.12
N SER A 140 0.60 -13.44 -16.68
CA SER A 140 -0.43 -12.72 -15.91
C SER A 140 -0.01 -12.57 -14.45
N HIS A 141 -0.69 -11.67 -13.73
CA HIS A 141 -0.50 -11.39 -12.30
C HIS A 141 0.82 -10.70 -11.93
N ALA A 142 1.48 -10.04 -12.87
CA ALA A 142 2.53 -9.07 -12.59
C ALA A 142 1.90 -7.68 -12.48
N TYR A 143 1.76 -7.16 -11.26
CA TYR A 143 1.05 -5.90 -10.99
C TYR A 143 1.93 -4.91 -10.24
N GLU A 144 1.74 -3.64 -10.56
CA GLU A 144 2.15 -2.51 -9.76
C GLU A 144 0.89 -1.85 -9.21
N MET A 145 0.85 -1.58 -7.91
CA MET A 145 -0.33 -1.00 -7.24
C MET A 145 0.08 0.00 -6.17
N GLY A 146 -0.76 1.01 -5.99
CA GLY A 146 -0.51 2.09 -5.04
C GLY A 146 0.47 3.11 -5.60
N GLY A 147 0.85 4.06 -4.76
CA GLY A 147 1.77 5.13 -5.11
C GLY A 147 1.30 6.49 -4.60
N ASP A 148 2.17 7.46 -4.70
CA ASP A 148 1.99 8.85 -4.29
C ASP A 148 1.42 9.72 -5.43
N TYR A 149 0.36 9.23 -6.05
CA TYR A 149 -0.34 9.99 -7.08
C TYR A 149 -1.04 11.20 -6.48
N PRO A 150 -0.94 12.39 -7.12
CA PRO A 150 -1.82 13.49 -6.79
C PRO A 150 -3.28 13.04 -6.97
N ALA A 151 -4.11 13.24 -5.96
CA ALA A 151 -5.53 13.03 -6.11
C ALA A 151 -6.07 13.99 -7.18
N GLY A 152 -6.51 13.42 -8.29
CA GLY A 152 -7.21 14.20 -9.31
C GLY A 152 -8.54 14.74 -8.77
N PRO A 153 -9.05 15.81 -9.35
CA PRO A 153 -10.37 16.31 -8.99
C PRO A 153 -11.43 15.23 -9.27
N ASN A 154 -12.24 14.92 -8.26
CA ASN A 154 -13.35 14.00 -8.41
C ASN A 154 -14.65 14.82 -8.61
N TYR A 155 -15.18 14.78 -9.81
CA TYR A 155 -16.45 15.40 -10.14
C TYR A 155 -17.53 14.32 -10.18
N PRO A 156 -18.41 14.22 -9.17
CA PRO A 156 -19.55 13.32 -9.26
C PRO A 156 -20.48 13.79 -10.40
N GLN A 157 -20.48 13.05 -11.49
CA GLN A 157 -21.34 13.31 -12.62
C GLN A 157 -22.50 12.32 -12.63
N GLY A 158 -23.69 12.83 -12.90
CA GLY A 158 -24.84 11.98 -13.20
C GLY A 158 -24.73 11.40 -14.61
N PHE A 159 -25.14 10.16 -14.77
CA PHE A 159 -25.32 9.56 -16.08
C PHE A 159 -26.70 9.92 -16.63
N LEU A 160 -26.76 10.26 -17.93
CA LEU A 160 -28.02 10.53 -18.60
C LEU A 160 -28.89 9.27 -18.74
N GLY A 161 -28.29 8.09 -18.62
CA GLY A 161 -29.02 6.83 -18.83
C GLY A 161 -29.44 6.61 -20.28
N ALA A 162 -28.71 7.22 -21.21
CA ALA A 162 -28.98 7.17 -22.65
C ALA A 162 -27.66 7.01 -23.41
N ASP A 163 -27.73 6.28 -24.50
CA ASP A 163 -26.66 6.24 -25.48
C ASP A 163 -26.83 7.39 -26.47
N LEU A 164 -25.76 8.11 -26.77
CA LEU A 164 -25.76 9.23 -27.68
C LEU A 164 -25.23 8.75 -29.05
N GLY A 165 -26.01 8.95 -30.11
CA GLY A 165 -25.63 8.70 -31.48
C GLY A 165 -25.55 10.01 -32.27
N HIS A 166 -24.56 10.10 -33.19
CA HIS A 166 -24.47 11.23 -34.09
C HIS A 166 -25.57 11.14 -35.17
N ASP A 167 -26.39 12.17 -35.29
CA ASP A 167 -27.35 12.33 -36.38
C ASP A 167 -26.78 13.29 -37.44
N ALA A 168 -26.49 12.78 -38.62
CA ALA A 168 -25.88 13.57 -39.68
C ALA A 168 -26.85 14.59 -40.30
N GLU A 169 -28.17 14.33 -40.24
CA GLU A 169 -29.17 15.26 -40.77
C GLU A 169 -29.43 16.39 -39.78
N ALA A 170 -29.49 16.08 -38.49
CA ALA A 170 -29.62 17.09 -37.41
C ALA A 170 -28.32 17.83 -37.12
N GLY A 171 -27.16 17.29 -37.56
CA GLY A 171 -25.84 17.86 -37.33
C GLY A 171 -25.42 17.86 -35.87
N GLY A 172 -25.84 16.85 -35.08
CA GLY A 172 -25.60 16.77 -33.64
C GLY A 172 -25.71 15.36 -33.07
N TYR A 173 -25.58 15.28 -31.74
CA TYR A 173 -25.79 14.04 -30.96
C TYR A 173 -27.14 14.07 -30.29
#